data_04b5ae65dd5ed3b6bdb884c4da551642
#
_entry.id   04b5ae65dd5ed3b6bdb884c4da551642
#
_cell.length_a   1.000
_cell.length_b   1.000
_cell.length_c   1.000
_cell.angle_alpha   90.00
_cell.angle_beta   90.00
_cell.angle_gamma   90.00
#
_symmetry.space_group_name_H-M   'P 1'
#
loop_
_entity.id
_entity.type
_entity.pdbx_description
1 polymer ?
#
loop_
_entity_poly.entity_id
_entity_poly.type
_entity_poly.pdbx_seq_one_letter_code
_entity_poly.pdbx_strand_id
1 'polypeptide(L)'
;LKLVRKIEELQDKKAQLIASKQSIEKDLAYMEIWGEFSYQNINRLKRAGYDVTFFTCPTAKYEPEWGVLYNAILINFQSVTYFITITKEGTLIDIDAERPKMPVQGLAKLRARLDQRTKDIQNVEDELKHRAVEDYKTLEEFDKNLQDEFNLSNALVQTDRQAGDKLMLLEGWVPTE
;
A
#
# COMPACT_ATOMS: atom_id res chain seq x y z
N LEU A 1 25.54 4.95 12.76
CA LEU A 1 24.48 5.86 12.27
C LEU A 1 24.15 5.67 10.78
N LYS A 2 25.13 5.45 9.87
CA LYS A 2 24.82 5.21 8.43
C LYS A 2 24.07 3.90 8.21
N LEU A 3 24.42 2.85 8.95
CA LEU A 3 23.78 1.53 8.86
C LEU A 3 22.33 1.58 9.34
N VAL A 4 22.08 2.17 10.52
CA VAL A 4 20.72 2.33 11.05
C VAL A 4 19.82 3.06 10.07
N ARG A 5 20.29 4.19 9.53
CA ARG A 5 19.55 4.94 8.49
C ARG A 5 19.23 4.08 7.27
N LYS A 6 20.17 3.23 6.83
CA LYS A 6 19.94 2.36 5.68
C LYS A 6 18.87 1.31 5.95
N ILE A 7 18.86 0.76 7.17
CA ILE A 7 17.81 -0.19 7.59
C ILE A 7 16.45 0.51 7.66
N GLU A 8 16.39 1.71 8.24
CA GLU A 8 15.17 2.53 8.29
C GLU A 8 14.65 2.84 6.88
N GLU A 9 15.50 3.28 5.95
CA GLU A 9 15.14 3.52 4.55
C GLU A 9 14.56 2.27 3.86
N LEU A 10 15.12 1.09 4.12
CA LEU A 10 14.62 -0.18 3.58
C LEU A 10 13.26 -0.56 4.19
N GLN A 11 13.08 -0.34 5.49
CA GLN A 11 11.80 -0.56 6.18
C GLN A 11 10.71 0.37 5.65
N ASP A 12 11.01 1.65 5.49
CA ASP A 12 10.10 2.63 4.91
C ASP A 12 9.72 2.27 3.46
N LYS A 13 10.72 1.88 2.66
CA LYS A 13 10.50 1.41 1.30
C LYS A 13 9.59 0.17 1.27
N LYS A 14 9.81 -0.79 2.17
CA LYS A 14 8.96 -1.97 2.30
C LYS A 14 7.52 -1.58 2.64
N ALA A 15 7.33 -0.69 3.60
CA ALA A 15 6.00 -0.20 3.99
C ALA A 15 5.26 0.47 2.83
N GLN A 16 5.94 1.33 2.06
CA GLN A 16 5.39 1.97 0.86
C GLN A 16 5.01 0.96 -0.22
N LEU A 17 5.84 -0.06 -0.45
CA LEU A 17 5.55 -1.12 -1.41
C LEU A 17 4.34 -1.96 -0.99
N ILE A 18 4.20 -2.28 0.30
CA ILE A 18 3.04 -3.00 0.84
C ILE A 18 1.77 -2.17 0.67
N ALA A 19 1.79 -0.88 1.01
CA ALA A 19 0.65 0.01 0.82
C ALA A 19 0.25 0.11 -0.67
N SER A 20 1.24 0.22 -1.57
CA SER A 20 1.02 0.20 -3.02
C SER A 20 0.41 -1.12 -3.51
N LYS A 21 0.89 -2.27 -2.99
CA LYS A 21 0.36 -3.60 -3.29
C LYS A 21 -1.11 -3.69 -2.88
N GLN A 22 -1.45 -3.30 -1.65
CA GLN A 22 -2.83 -3.31 -1.15
C GLN A 22 -3.78 -2.43 -1.98
N SER A 23 -3.31 -1.28 -2.47
CA SER A 23 -4.09 -0.44 -3.38
C SER A 23 -4.36 -1.14 -4.70
N ILE A 24 -3.35 -1.81 -5.28
CA ILE A 24 -3.51 -2.57 -6.53
C ILE A 24 -4.46 -3.76 -6.33
N GLU A 25 -4.37 -4.46 -5.20
CA GLU A 25 -5.28 -5.57 -4.86
C GLU A 25 -6.74 -5.12 -4.77
N LYS A 26 -7.00 -3.94 -4.19
CA LYS A 26 -8.34 -3.33 -4.16
C LYS A 26 -8.84 -3.00 -5.57
N ASP A 27 -8.00 -2.36 -6.39
CA ASP A 27 -8.33 -2.04 -7.77
C ASP A 27 -8.59 -3.32 -8.58
N LEU A 28 -7.80 -4.37 -8.34
CA LEU A 28 -7.94 -5.66 -9.01
C LEU A 28 -9.27 -6.33 -8.64
N ALA A 29 -9.56 -6.44 -7.34
CA ALA A 29 -10.82 -7.03 -6.85
C ALA A 29 -12.04 -6.28 -7.40
N TYR A 30 -11.96 -4.95 -7.47
CA TYR A 30 -13.02 -4.14 -8.07
C TYR A 30 -13.17 -4.40 -9.57
N MET A 31 -12.05 -4.47 -10.31
CA MET A 31 -12.07 -4.71 -11.76
C MET A 31 -12.52 -6.15 -12.12
N GLU A 32 -12.26 -7.13 -11.26
CA GLU A 32 -12.69 -8.52 -11.48
C GLU A 32 -14.21 -8.66 -11.55
N ILE A 33 -14.95 -7.81 -10.85
CA ILE A 33 -16.43 -7.75 -10.92
C ILE A 33 -16.89 -7.38 -12.33
N TRP A 34 -16.16 -6.50 -13.01
CA TRP A 34 -16.46 -6.03 -14.37
C TRP A 34 -15.99 -7.00 -15.47
N GLY A 35 -15.18 -7.99 -15.11
CA GLY A 35 -14.60 -8.92 -16.06
C GLY A 35 -13.48 -8.32 -16.91
N GLU A 36 -13.00 -9.10 -17.84
CA GLU A 36 -11.89 -8.71 -18.70
C GLU A 36 -12.40 -7.92 -19.92
N PHE A 37 -12.03 -6.66 -19.99
CA PHE A 37 -12.34 -5.79 -21.13
C PHE A 37 -11.12 -4.95 -21.53
N SER A 38 -11.12 -4.49 -22.79
CA SER A 38 -10.03 -3.68 -23.33
C SER A 38 -10.43 -2.22 -23.45
N TYR A 39 -9.70 -1.34 -22.76
CA TYR A 39 -9.84 0.11 -22.94
C TYR A 39 -9.56 0.56 -24.39
N GLN A 40 -8.75 -0.21 -25.14
CA GLN A 40 -8.54 0.08 -26.56
C GLN A 40 -9.82 -0.12 -27.38
N ASN A 41 -10.62 -1.15 -27.04
CA ASN A 41 -11.90 -1.38 -27.72
C ASN A 41 -12.93 -0.32 -27.33
N ILE A 42 -12.97 0.12 -26.08
CA ILE A 42 -13.81 1.25 -25.64
C ILE A 42 -13.42 2.52 -26.43
N ASN A 43 -12.12 2.80 -26.56
CA ASN A 43 -11.64 3.93 -27.33
C ASN A 43 -11.95 3.82 -28.84
N ARG A 44 -12.00 2.60 -29.41
CA ARG A 44 -12.44 2.37 -30.81
C ARG A 44 -13.91 2.70 -30.97
N LEU A 45 -14.75 2.25 -30.03
CA LEU A 45 -16.18 2.58 -30.02
C LEU A 45 -16.39 4.11 -29.93
N LYS A 46 -15.64 4.77 -29.06
CA LYS A 46 -15.72 6.23 -28.94
C LYS A 46 -15.34 6.95 -30.24
N ARG A 47 -14.30 6.49 -30.94
CA ARG A 47 -13.91 7.04 -32.26
C ARG A 47 -14.97 6.76 -33.35
N ALA A 48 -15.77 5.71 -33.15
CA ALA A 48 -16.89 5.39 -34.03
C ALA A 48 -18.19 6.14 -33.67
N GLY A 49 -18.15 7.08 -32.72
CA GLY A 49 -19.28 7.89 -32.30
C GLY A 49 -20.19 7.21 -31.27
N TYR A 50 -19.64 6.26 -30.49
CA TYR A 50 -20.37 5.59 -29.40
C TYR A 50 -19.71 5.82 -28.07
N ASP A 51 -20.50 6.13 -27.06
CA ASP A 51 -20.07 6.20 -25.67
C ASP A 51 -20.39 4.90 -24.92
N VAL A 52 -19.40 4.38 -24.19
CA VAL A 52 -19.57 3.26 -23.27
C VAL A 52 -19.54 3.81 -21.85
N THR A 53 -20.64 3.67 -21.13
CA THR A 53 -20.77 4.17 -19.76
C THR A 53 -21.00 3.00 -18.81
N PHE A 54 -20.29 3.02 -17.70
CA PHE A 54 -20.39 2.00 -16.63
C PHE A 54 -21.38 2.50 -15.58
N PHE A 55 -22.23 1.57 -15.10
CA PHE A 55 -23.23 1.86 -14.08
C PHE A 55 -23.30 0.78 -13.01
N THR A 56 -23.68 1.17 -11.81
CA THR A 56 -24.00 0.29 -10.70
C THR A 56 -25.30 0.75 -10.04
N CYS A 57 -26.17 -0.20 -9.69
CA CYS A 57 -27.36 0.10 -8.92
C CYS A 57 -27.72 -1.09 -8.00
N PRO A 58 -28.49 -0.86 -6.92
CA PRO A 58 -29.14 -1.95 -6.19
C PRO A 58 -29.98 -2.79 -7.17
N THR A 59 -29.89 -4.10 -7.07
CA THR A 59 -30.55 -5.00 -8.04
C THR A 59 -32.07 -4.78 -8.11
N ALA A 60 -32.70 -4.38 -7.02
CA ALA A 60 -34.13 -4.05 -6.99
C ALA A 60 -34.50 -2.80 -7.82
N LYS A 61 -33.50 -1.97 -8.17
CA LYS A 61 -33.70 -0.75 -9.00
C LYS A 61 -33.36 -0.96 -10.46
N TYR A 62 -32.87 -2.13 -10.84
CA TYR A 62 -32.53 -2.41 -12.23
C TYR A 62 -33.78 -2.60 -13.08
N GLU A 63 -33.90 -1.84 -14.15
CA GLU A 63 -35.02 -1.91 -15.09
C GLU A 63 -34.58 -2.58 -16.41
N PRO A 64 -35.18 -3.73 -16.78
CA PRO A 64 -34.85 -4.42 -18.04
C PRO A 64 -35.04 -3.56 -19.29
N GLU A 65 -35.89 -2.54 -19.24
CA GLU A 65 -36.14 -1.60 -20.33
C GLU A 65 -34.89 -0.80 -20.73
N TRP A 66 -33.93 -0.63 -19.86
CA TRP A 66 -32.64 0.03 -20.18
C TRP A 66 -31.85 -0.75 -21.24
N GLY A 67 -32.07 -2.07 -21.35
CA GLY A 67 -31.53 -2.87 -22.44
C GLY A 67 -32.01 -2.40 -23.82
N VAL A 68 -33.27 -2.02 -23.92
CA VAL A 68 -33.86 -1.53 -25.17
C VAL A 68 -33.55 -0.06 -25.41
N LEU A 69 -33.65 0.77 -24.37
CA LEU A 69 -33.50 2.23 -24.47
C LEU A 69 -32.05 2.66 -24.66
N TYR A 70 -31.11 2.04 -23.95
CA TYR A 70 -29.71 2.46 -23.86
C TYR A 70 -28.71 1.38 -24.23
N ASN A 71 -29.16 0.23 -24.80
CA ASN A 71 -28.34 -0.96 -25.05
C ASN A 71 -27.56 -1.37 -23.77
N ALA A 72 -28.26 -1.43 -22.62
CA ALA A 72 -27.67 -1.85 -21.38
C ALA A 72 -27.31 -3.33 -21.43
N ILE A 73 -26.06 -3.66 -21.11
CA ILE A 73 -25.52 -5.02 -21.07
C ILE A 73 -25.15 -5.33 -19.63
N LEU A 74 -25.80 -6.35 -19.05
CA LEU A 74 -25.51 -6.86 -17.72
C LEU A 74 -24.13 -7.52 -17.69
N ILE A 75 -23.32 -7.14 -16.71
CA ILE A 75 -22.00 -7.72 -16.46
C ILE A 75 -22.05 -8.66 -15.24
N ASN A 76 -22.61 -8.19 -14.13
CA ASN A 76 -22.75 -8.97 -12.93
C ASN A 76 -24.08 -8.63 -12.23
N PHE A 77 -24.72 -9.64 -11.68
CA PHE A 77 -26.03 -9.55 -11.06
C PHE A 77 -26.03 -10.29 -9.72
N GLN A 78 -25.91 -9.51 -8.63
CA GLN A 78 -25.96 -10.02 -7.25
C GLN A 78 -26.86 -9.11 -6.41
N SER A 79 -26.41 -8.67 -5.23
CA SER A 79 -27.07 -7.62 -4.43
C SER A 79 -26.98 -6.25 -5.10
N VAL A 80 -25.90 -6.02 -5.85
CA VAL A 80 -25.65 -4.87 -6.71
C VAL A 80 -25.56 -5.38 -8.15
N THR A 81 -26.23 -4.68 -9.06
CA THR A 81 -26.17 -4.92 -10.50
C THR A 81 -25.12 -4.04 -11.13
N TYR A 82 -24.22 -4.66 -11.89
CA TYR A 82 -23.16 -4.02 -12.67
C TYR A 82 -23.49 -4.14 -14.15
N PHE A 83 -23.58 -3.02 -14.86
CA PHE A 83 -23.92 -3.02 -16.28
C PHE A 83 -23.22 -1.88 -17.01
N ILE A 84 -23.14 -2.01 -18.32
CA ILE A 84 -22.66 -0.95 -19.20
C ILE A 84 -23.75 -0.55 -20.17
N THR A 85 -23.73 0.71 -20.62
CA THR A 85 -24.57 1.13 -21.74
C THR A 85 -23.69 1.51 -22.92
N ILE A 86 -24.19 1.24 -24.14
CA ILE A 86 -23.52 1.61 -25.39
C ILE A 86 -24.48 2.49 -26.18
N THR A 87 -24.25 3.80 -26.14
CA THR A 87 -25.14 4.78 -26.79
C THR A 87 -24.36 5.61 -27.80
N LYS A 88 -25.08 6.27 -28.71
CA LYS A 88 -24.45 7.28 -29.58
C LYS A 88 -23.92 8.44 -28.77
N GLU A 89 -22.82 9.03 -29.19
CA GLU A 89 -22.22 10.20 -28.56
C GLU A 89 -23.26 11.31 -28.40
N GLY A 90 -23.33 11.92 -27.20
CA GLY A 90 -24.29 12.99 -26.88
C GLY A 90 -25.69 12.51 -26.49
N THR A 91 -25.94 11.17 -26.40
CA THR A 91 -27.22 10.69 -25.92
C THR A 91 -27.35 10.96 -24.41
N LEU A 92 -28.43 11.62 -24.01
CA LEU A 92 -28.77 11.81 -22.60
C LEU A 92 -29.26 10.48 -22.04
N ILE A 93 -28.55 9.99 -21.04
CA ILE A 93 -28.90 8.75 -20.32
C ILE A 93 -29.53 9.15 -18.99
N ASP A 94 -30.83 8.89 -18.86
CA ASP A 94 -31.61 9.12 -17.64
C ASP A 94 -31.85 7.77 -16.95
N ILE A 95 -30.93 7.40 -16.08
CA ILE A 95 -30.94 6.12 -15.33
C ILE A 95 -30.65 6.45 -13.87
N ASP A 96 -31.50 5.97 -12.93
CA ASP A 96 -31.27 6.05 -11.47
C ASP A 96 -30.19 5.04 -11.04
N ALA A 97 -28.96 5.25 -11.49
CA ALA A 97 -27.80 4.43 -11.18
C ALA A 97 -26.54 5.26 -11.04
N GLU A 98 -25.62 4.78 -10.22
CA GLU A 98 -24.33 5.44 -10.01
C GLU A 98 -23.36 5.15 -11.14
N ARG A 99 -22.58 6.16 -11.51
CA ARG A 99 -21.45 6.01 -12.45
C ARG A 99 -20.17 5.75 -11.66
N PRO A 100 -19.69 4.53 -11.58
CA PRO A 100 -18.52 4.21 -10.80
C PRO A 100 -17.25 4.80 -11.42
N LYS A 101 -16.31 5.14 -10.55
CA LYS A 101 -14.97 5.56 -10.99
C LYS A 101 -14.15 4.33 -11.34
N MET A 102 -13.95 4.10 -12.63
CA MET A 102 -13.16 2.97 -13.11
C MET A 102 -11.66 3.20 -12.94
N PRO A 103 -10.88 2.18 -12.54
CA PRO A 103 -9.43 2.24 -12.58
C PRO A 103 -8.93 2.55 -14.00
N VAL A 104 -7.85 3.32 -14.09
CA VAL A 104 -7.27 3.74 -15.40
C VAL A 104 -6.66 2.55 -16.17
N GLN A 105 -6.39 1.43 -15.48
CA GLN A 105 -5.70 0.28 -16.03
C GLN A 105 -6.59 -0.97 -15.99
N GLY A 106 -6.57 -1.74 -17.09
CA GLY A 106 -7.28 -3.02 -17.17
C GLY A 106 -6.63 -4.13 -16.35
N LEU A 107 -7.36 -5.25 -16.17
CA LEU A 107 -6.97 -6.40 -15.34
C LEU A 107 -5.56 -6.93 -15.61
N ALA A 108 -5.20 -7.13 -16.88
CA ALA A 108 -3.88 -7.65 -17.24
C ALA A 108 -2.73 -6.76 -16.73
N LYS A 109 -2.88 -5.43 -16.83
CA LYS A 109 -1.88 -4.48 -16.32
C LYS A 109 -1.85 -4.44 -14.80
N LEU A 110 -3.01 -4.52 -14.14
CA LEU A 110 -3.08 -4.56 -12.68
C LEU A 110 -2.42 -5.83 -12.13
N ARG A 111 -2.67 -7.00 -12.75
CA ARG A 111 -2.00 -8.27 -12.39
C ARG A 111 -0.48 -8.18 -12.55
N ALA A 112 -0.01 -7.69 -13.69
CA ALA A 112 1.44 -7.51 -13.93
C ALA A 112 2.08 -6.56 -12.90
N ARG A 113 1.38 -5.48 -12.53
CA ARG A 113 1.85 -4.56 -11.48
C ARG A 113 1.87 -5.21 -10.09
N LEU A 114 0.87 -6.03 -9.79
CA LEU A 114 0.81 -6.78 -8.52
C LEU A 114 1.99 -7.74 -8.40
N ASP A 115 2.28 -8.50 -9.46
CA ASP A 115 3.42 -9.41 -9.54
C ASP A 115 4.74 -8.65 -9.36
N GLN A 116 4.89 -7.49 -10.02
CA GLN A 116 6.09 -6.67 -9.88
C GLN A 116 6.25 -6.15 -8.45
N ARG A 117 5.17 -5.65 -7.81
CA ARG A 117 5.23 -5.18 -6.42
C ARG A 117 5.56 -6.30 -5.44
N THR A 118 5.05 -7.50 -5.69
CA THR A 118 5.37 -8.68 -4.88
C THR A 118 6.86 -9.03 -4.97
N LYS A 119 7.43 -8.99 -6.17
CA LYS A 119 8.89 -9.18 -6.37
C LYS A 119 9.72 -8.07 -5.72
N ASP A 120 9.28 -6.81 -5.85
CA ASP A 120 9.97 -5.66 -5.24
C ASP A 120 10.01 -5.80 -3.70
N ILE A 121 8.91 -6.24 -3.07
CA ILE A 121 8.85 -6.50 -1.63
C ILE A 121 9.82 -7.62 -1.25
N GLN A 122 9.81 -8.73 -1.99
CA GLN A 122 10.71 -9.85 -1.73
C GLN A 122 12.19 -9.43 -1.80
N ASN A 123 12.55 -8.64 -2.80
CA ASN A 123 13.92 -8.13 -2.95
C ASN A 123 14.35 -7.27 -1.75
N VAL A 124 13.45 -6.41 -1.24
CA VAL A 124 13.74 -5.59 -0.05
C VAL A 124 13.84 -6.46 1.20
N GLU A 125 13.00 -7.48 1.34
CA GLU A 125 13.08 -8.44 2.45
C GLU A 125 14.38 -9.23 2.45
N ASP A 126 14.82 -9.67 1.28
CA ASP A 126 16.07 -10.41 1.13
C ASP A 126 17.28 -9.50 1.41
N GLU A 127 17.23 -8.23 1.00
CA GLU A 127 18.26 -7.24 1.36
C GLU A 127 18.29 -6.99 2.88
N LEU A 128 17.14 -6.88 3.54
CA LEU A 128 17.08 -6.74 5.00
C LEU A 128 17.64 -7.96 5.71
N LYS A 129 17.30 -9.19 5.27
CA LYS A 129 17.86 -10.44 5.83
C LYS A 129 19.37 -10.52 5.65
N HIS A 130 19.87 -10.17 4.47
CA HIS A 130 21.31 -10.18 4.18
C HIS A 130 22.04 -9.24 5.13
N ARG A 131 21.54 -8.01 5.30
CA ARG A 131 22.11 -7.04 6.23
C ARG A 131 22.02 -7.49 7.69
N ALA A 132 20.91 -8.12 8.08
CA ALA A 132 20.78 -8.65 9.44
C ALA A 132 21.88 -9.67 9.79
N VAL A 133 22.35 -10.44 8.82
CA VAL A 133 23.44 -11.41 9.03
C VAL A 133 24.81 -10.72 8.99
N GLU A 134 25.06 -9.86 8.00
CA GLU A 134 26.37 -9.20 7.81
C GLU A 134 26.66 -8.16 8.88
N ASP A 135 25.66 -7.37 9.24
CA ASP A 135 25.82 -6.19 10.10
C ASP A 135 25.53 -6.49 11.58
N TYR A 136 25.13 -7.73 11.92
CA TYR A 136 24.74 -8.11 13.29
C TYR A 136 25.79 -7.73 14.35
N LYS A 137 27.04 -8.10 14.10
CA LYS A 137 28.15 -7.82 15.04
C LYS A 137 28.36 -6.33 15.24
N THR A 138 28.28 -5.56 14.17
CA THR A 138 28.44 -4.08 14.22
C THR A 138 27.31 -3.43 15.02
N LEU A 139 26.08 -3.97 14.88
CA LEU A 139 24.93 -3.47 15.65
C LEU A 139 25.03 -3.84 17.13
N GLU A 140 25.49 -5.06 17.43
CA GLU A 140 25.70 -5.54 18.80
C GLU A 140 26.79 -4.72 19.52
N GLU A 141 27.91 -4.44 18.84
CA GLU A 141 28.96 -3.55 19.36
C GLU A 141 28.46 -2.12 19.60
N PHE A 142 27.64 -1.61 18.69
CA PHE A 142 27.05 -0.28 18.81
C PHE A 142 26.08 -0.21 19.98
N ASP A 143 25.21 -1.19 20.16
CA ASP A 143 24.27 -1.27 21.29
C ASP A 143 25.02 -1.31 22.62
N LYS A 144 26.06 -2.15 22.71
CA LYS A 144 26.91 -2.21 23.89
C LYS A 144 27.56 -0.86 24.22
N ASN A 145 28.12 -0.18 23.23
CA ASN A 145 28.74 1.12 23.43
C ASN A 145 27.70 2.16 23.91
N LEU A 146 26.49 2.17 23.37
CA LEU A 146 25.41 3.05 23.83
C LEU A 146 24.98 2.75 25.26
N GLN A 147 24.91 1.46 25.65
CA GLN A 147 24.61 1.08 27.02
C GLN A 147 25.71 1.52 27.97
N ASP A 148 26.97 1.37 27.59
CA ASP A 148 28.11 1.81 28.40
C ASP A 148 28.12 3.33 28.57
N GLU A 149 27.88 4.12 27.51
CA GLU A 149 27.73 5.57 27.56
C GLU A 149 26.54 6.00 28.45
N PHE A 150 25.42 5.32 28.33
CA PHE A 150 24.23 5.57 29.14
C PHE A 150 24.51 5.30 30.64
N ASN A 151 25.14 4.16 30.94
CA ASN A 151 25.51 3.79 32.31
C ASN A 151 26.51 4.78 32.90
N LEU A 152 27.51 5.20 32.12
CA LEU A 152 28.46 6.22 32.54
C LEU A 152 27.77 7.56 32.82
N SER A 153 26.88 7.99 31.94
CA SER A 153 26.10 9.21 32.10
C SER A 153 25.26 9.18 33.37
N ASN A 154 24.57 8.06 33.60
CA ASN A 154 23.77 7.84 34.82
C ASN A 154 24.65 7.85 36.10
N ALA A 155 25.80 7.19 36.06
CA ALA A 155 26.73 7.18 37.17
C ALA A 155 27.23 8.63 37.50
N LEU A 156 27.53 9.43 36.46
CA LEU A 156 27.91 10.81 36.61
C LEU A 156 26.80 11.69 37.20
N VAL A 157 25.55 11.44 36.82
CA VAL A 157 24.39 12.17 37.38
C VAL A 157 24.13 11.78 38.84
N GLN A 158 24.43 10.54 39.23
CA GLN A 158 24.24 10.02 40.59
C GLN A 158 25.41 10.30 41.53
N THR A 159 26.55 10.86 41.01
CA THR A 159 27.69 11.21 41.84
C THR A 159 27.48 12.51 42.55
N ASP A 160 27.64 12.51 43.88
CA ASP A 160 27.67 13.75 44.69
C ASP A 160 28.99 14.48 44.47
N ARG A 161 28.89 15.76 44.11
CA ARG A 161 30.03 16.64 43.95
C ARG A 161 30.44 17.22 45.29
N GLN A 162 31.67 16.97 45.72
CA GLN A 162 32.22 17.44 46.98
C GLN A 162 33.49 18.26 46.76
N ALA A 163 33.88 19.00 47.79
CA ALA A 163 35.11 19.83 47.84
C ALA A 163 35.20 20.86 46.67
N GLY A 164 34.13 21.59 46.37
CA GLY A 164 34.14 22.63 45.34
C GLY A 164 34.32 22.07 43.94
N ASP A 165 33.61 21.01 43.61
CA ASP A 165 33.62 20.28 42.33
C ASP A 165 34.94 19.54 41.98
N LYS A 166 35.83 19.40 42.98
CA LYS A 166 37.12 18.73 42.75
C LYS A 166 37.12 17.22 43.03
N LEU A 167 36.08 16.72 43.72
CA LEU A 167 35.94 15.32 44.06
C LEU A 167 34.54 14.84 43.69
N MET A 168 34.46 13.64 43.14
CA MET A 168 33.19 12.93 42.87
C MET A 168 33.13 11.70 43.79
N LEU A 169 32.04 11.60 44.58
CA LEU A 169 31.76 10.45 45.42
C LEU A 169 30.75 9.53 44.70
N LEU A 170 31.13 8.27 44.51
CA LEU A 170 30.24 7.21 44.00
C LEU A 170 30.07 6.17 45.10
N GLU A 171 28.82 5.94 45.55
CA GLU A 171 28.48 4.89 46.47
C GLU A 171 27.78 3.75 45.70
N GLY A 172 28.18 2.51 46.00
CA GLY A 172 27.60 1.31 45.36
C GLY A 172 27.63 0.10 46.27
N TRP A 173 26.74 -0.85 45.99
CA TRP A 173 26.70 -2.12 46.69
C TRP A 173 27.61 -3.15 46.01
N VAL A 174 28.49 -3.78 46.79
CA VAL A 174 29.33 -4.88 46.31
C VAL A 174 28.75 -6.18 46.89
N PRO A 175 28.49 -7.24 46.11
CA PRO A 175 28.13 -8.54 46.65
C PRO A 175 29.27 -9.05 47.55
N THR A 176 28.92 -9.43 48.74
CA THR A 176 29.85 -10.21 49.60
C THR A 176 29.79 -11.64 49.14
N GLU A 177 30.97 -12.24 48.82
CA GLU A 177 31.12 -13.66 48.54
C GLU A 177 30.69 -14.54 49.75
#